data_8e1b1889cb5d700ac321d8859238cf79
#
_entry.id   8e1b1889cb5d700ac321d8859238cf79
#
_cell.length_a   1.000
_cell.length_b   1.000
_cell.length_c   1.000
_cell.angle_alpha   90.00
_cell.angle_beta   90.00
_cell.angle_gamma   90.00
#
_symmetry.space_group_name_H-M   'P 1'
#
loop_
_entity.id
_entity.type
_entity.pdbx_description
1 polymer ?
#
loop_
_entity_poly.entity_id
_entity_poly.type
_entity_poly.pdbx_seq_one_letter_code
_entity_poly.pdbx_strand_id
1 'polypeptide(L)'
;MPWSFRLPGWARMLVGLVSGAIVGFVGSCAYRMGVPQNIPYGLVLALLLVGISAWSARARSGSVGLGLHLVSSGMVTWLLTETATTSRAMIIFGYTSDAYSFVMQKSGIIWLLGMVAVQVVLVMLPDRMFVVPPRSSDDDRRGDESHTVRGVGGSAR
;
A
#
# COMPACT_ATOMS: atom_id res chain seq x y z
N MET A 1 20.56 -5.06 -0.60
CA MET A 1 19.20 -5.33 -0.06
C MET A 1 18.71 -4.08 0.66
N PRO A 2 17.45 -3.65 0.45
CA PRO A 2 16.90 -2.50 1.15
C PRO A 2 16.91 -2.71 2.67
N TRP A 3 17.16 -1.66 3.42
CA TRP A 3 17.31 -1.67 4.89
C TRP A 3 16.11 -2.33 5.62
N SER A 4 14.92 -2.24 5.06
CA SER A 4 13.69 -2.80 5.63
C SER A 4 13.68 -4.33 5.76
N PHE A 5 14.51 -5.04 5.00
CA PHE A 5 14.63 -6.50 5.09
C PHE A 5 15.60 -6.97 6.18
N ARG A 6 16.39 -6.06 6.76
CA ARG A 6 17.29 -6.34 7.88
C ARG A 6 16.61 -6.23 9.24
N LEU A 7 15.38 -5.75 9.28
CA LEU A 7 14.63 -5.59 10.51
C LEU A 7 14.15 -6.95 11.06
N PRO A 8 14.12 -7.13 12.38
CA PRO A 8 13.52 -8.30 13.01
C PRO A 8 12.03 -8.39 12.63
N GLY A 9 11.48 -9.62 12.66
CA GLY A 9 10.12 -9.89 12.20
C GLY A 9 9.05 -8.98 12.81
N TRP A 10 9.14 -8.69 14.10
CA TRP A 10 8.20 -7.81 14.80
C TRP A 10 8.25 -6.34 14.28
N ALA A 11 9.44 -5.85 13.94
CA ALA A 11 9.58 -4.49 13.40
C ALA A 11 8.99 -4.38 11.99
N ARG A 12 9.07 -5.43 11.18
CA ARG A 12 8.40 -5.48 9.87
C ARG A 12 6.87 -5.46 10.00
N MET A 13 6.34 -6.14 11.03
CA MET A 13 4.91 -6.11 11.35
C MET A 13 4.46 -4.72 11.79
N LEU A 14 5.25 -4.04 12.65
CA LEU A 14 4.99 -2.66 13.06
C LEU A 14 4.99 -1.69 11.87
N VAL A 15 5.94 -1.82 10.95
CA VAL A 15 5.96 -1.00 9.73
C VAL A 15 4.71 -1.24 8.88
N GLY A 16 4.23 -2.48 8.78
CA GLY A 16 2.96 -2.82 8.11
C GLY A 16 1.76 -2.15 8.76
N LEU A 17 1.68 -2.21 10.08
CA LEU A 17 0.61 -1.61 10.88
C LEU A 17 0.60 -0.08 10.77
N VAL A 18 1.77 0.56 10.94
CA VAL A 18 1.91 2.03 10.84
C VAL A 18 1.60 2.51 9.43
N SER A 19 2.09 1.81 8.39
CA SER A 19 1.79 2.16 7.00
C SER A 19 0.30 2.04 6.69
N GLY A 20 -0.37 1.01 7.21
CA GLY A 20 -1.83 0.83 7.09
C GLY A 20 -2.60 1.98 7.75
N ALA A 21 -2.20 2.39 8.96
CA ALA A 21 -2.81 3.51 9.67
C ALA A 21 -2.68 4.83 8.89
N ILE A 22 -1.46 5.13 8.40
CA ILE A 22 -1.20 6.36 7.63
C ILE A 22 -2.01 6.37 6.34
N VAL A 23 -2.03 5.24 5.61
CA VAL A 23 -2.76 5.13 4.35
C VAL A 23 -4.27 5.18 4.55
N GLY A 24 -4.79 4.58 5.63
CA GLY A 24 -6.20 4.69 6.02
C GLY A 24 -6.59 6.14 6.31
N PHE A 25 -5.74 6.87 7.05
CA PHE A 25 -5.95 8.29 7.35
C PHE A 25 -5.90 9.17 6.10
N VAL A 26 -4.80 9.10 5.35
CA VAL A 26 -4.59 9.92 4.13
C VAL A 26 -5.66 9.60 3.07
N GLY A 27 -5.99 8.32 2.87
CA GLY A 27 -7.03 7.89 1.95
C GLY A 27 -8.41 8.43 2.35
N SER A 28 -8.72 8.41 3.66
CA SER A 28 -9.97 8.98 4.19
C SER A 28 -10.04 10.51 4.08
N CYS A 29 -8.93 11.20 3.97
CA CYS A 29 -8.91 12.62 3.66
C CYS A 29 -9.03 12.87 2.14
N ALA A 30 -8.37 12.03 1.35
CA ALA A 30 -8.23 12.24 -0.10
C ALA A 30 -9.46 11.79 -0.92
N TYR A 31 -10.24 10.77 -0.47
CA TYR A 31 -11.33 10.21 -1.27
C TYR A 31 -12.39 11.23 -1.70
N ARG A 32 -12.55 12.32 -0.96
CA ARG A 32 -13.50 13.41 -1.26
C ARG A 32 -12.99 14.42 -2.27
N MET A 33 -11.70 14.37 -2.61
CA MET A 33 -11.13 15.30 -3.61
C MET A 33 -11.75 15.04 -5.00
N GLY A 34 -12.25 16.09 -5.62
CA GLY A 34 -12.89 16.02 -6.94
C GLY A 34 -14.35 15.59 -6.93
N VAL A 35 -14.90 15.13 -5.80
CA VAL A 35 -16.33 14.75 -5.68
C VAL A 35 -17.27 15.92 -6.02
N PRO A 36 -17.01 17.18 -5.58
CA PRO A 36 -17.86 18.30 -5.96
C PRO A 36 -17.89 18.59 -7.47
N GLN A 37 -16.81 18.26 -8.19
CA GLN A 37 -16.70 18.40 -9.63
C GLN A 37 -17.24 17.19 -10.40
N ASN A 38 -17.82 16.21 -9.71
CA ASN A 38 -18.27 14.93 -10.25
C ASN A 38 -17.16 14.10 -10.91
N ILE A 39 -15.90 14.35 -10.55
CA ILE A 39 -14.71 13.62 -11.02
C ILE A 39 -14.04 12.99 -9.78
N PRO A 40 -14.23 11.69 -9.50
CA PRO A 40 -13.75 11.07 -8.27
C PRO A 40 -12.26 10.71 -8.32
N TYR A 41 -11.40 11.64 -8.78
CA TYR A 41 -9.95 11.36 -8.89
C TYR A 41 -9.31 11.09 -7.53
N GLY A 42 -9.78 11.73 -6.47
CA GLY A 42 -9.29 11.49 -5.11
C GLY A 42 -9.59 10.08 -4.63
N LEU A 43 -10.75 9.53 -4.98
CA LEU A 43 -11.12 8.15 -4.66
C LEU A 43 -10.20 7.15 -5.37
N VAL A 44 -9.94 7.36 -6.67
CA VAL A 44 -9.03 6.50 -7.45
C VAL A 44 -7.62 6.58 -6.88
N LEU A 45 -7.14 7.78 -6.57
CA LEU A 45 -5.81 8.01 -6.00
C LEU A 45 -5.67 7.34 -4.62
N ALA A 46 -6.70 7.47 -3.78
CA ALA A 46 -6.74 6.82 -2.47
C ALA A 46 -6.71 5.29 -2.57
N LEU A 47 -7.47 4.70 -3.50
CA LEU A 47 -7.46 3.26 -3.74
C LEU A 47 -6.11 2.76 -4.28
N LEU A 48 -5.47 3.52 -5.19
CA LEU A 48 -4.12 3.21 -5.66
C LEU A 48 -3.11 3.26 -4.52
N LEU A 49 -3.19 4.26 -3.66
CA LEU A 49 -2.31 4.40 -2.50
C LEU A 49 -2.46 3.20 -1.55
N VAL A 50 -3.69 2.78 -1.25
CA VAL A 50 -3.97 1.57 -0.48
C VAL A 50 -3.39 0.34 -1.16
N GLY A 51 -3.60 0.18 -2.47
CA GLY A 51 -3.10 -0.95 -3.26
C GLY A 51 -1.57 -1.07 -3.22
N ILE A 52 -0.86 0.02 -3.48
CA ILE A 52 0.62 0.06 -3.47
C ILE A 52 1.16 -0.21 -2.05
N SER A 53 0.55 0.39 -1.03
CA SER A 53 0.97 0.18 0.36
C SER A 53 0.70 -1.24 0.82
N ALA A 54 -0.46 -1.80 0.54
CA ALA A 54 -0.83 -3.17 0.86
C ALA A 54 0.04 -4.20 0.10
N TRP A 55 0.35 -3.94 -1.18
CA TRP A 55 1.31 -4.72 -1.95
C TRP A 55 2.68 -4.76 -1.27
N SER A 56 3.19 -3.60 -0.86
CA SER A 56 4.48 -3.52 -0.18
C SER A 56 4.48 -4.16 1.21
N ALA A 57 3.36 -4.13 1.94
CA ALA A 57 3.19 -4.84 3.21
C ALA A 57 3.24 -6.36 3.01
N ARG A 58 2.57 -6.87 1.98
CA ARG A 58 2.60 -8.30 1.62
C ARG A 58 4.00 -8.74 1.18
N ALA A 59 4.67 -7.96 0.35
CA ALA A 59 6.02 -8.28 -0.13
C ALA A 59 7.05 -8.37 1.01
N ARG A 60 6.86 -7.61 2.11
CA ARG A 60 7.77 -7.59 3.27
C ARG A 60 7.49 -8.65 4.31
N SER A 61 6.22 -8.95 4.58
CA SER A 61 5.81 -9.77 5.72
C SER A 61 4.78 -10.84 5.35
N GLY A 62 4.58 -11.10 4.06
CA GLY A 62 3.63 -12.08 3.57
C GLY A 62 2.17 -11.72 3.89
N SER A 63 1.32 -12.73 3.96
CA SER A 63 -0.12 -12.58 4.26
C SER A 63 -0.39 -11.98 5.64
N VAL A 64 0.47 -12.24 6.64
CA VAL A 64 0.33 -11.65 7.98
C VAL A 64 0.52 -10.13 7.94
N GLY A 65 1.53 -9.65 7.20
CA GLY A 65 1.75 -8.21 7.03
C GLY A 65 0.59 -7.51 6.34
N LEU A 66 0.00 -8.15 5.34
CA LEU A 66 -1.20 -7.65 4.67
C LEU A 66 -2.42 -7.64 5.60
N GLY A 67 -2.60 -8.69 6.42
CA GLY A 67 -3.67 -8.75 7.41
C GLY A 67 -3.57 -7.61 8.44
N LEU A 68 -2.38 -7.37 8.97
CA LEU A 68 -2.12 -6.24 9.89
C LEU A 68 -2.38 -4.88 9.23
N HIS A 69 -2.00 -4.72 7.96
CA HIS A 69 -2.27 -3.53 7.19
C HIS A 69 -3.78 -3.30 7.00
N LEU A 70 -4.54 -4.38 6.68
CA LEU A 70 -6.00 -4.33 6.55
C LEU A 70 -6.67 -3.91 7.85
N VAL A 71 -6.31 -4.57 8.97
CA VAL A 71 -6.88 -4.26 10.30
C VAL A 71 -6.56 -2.82 10.68
N SER A 72 -5.32 -2.38 10.50
CA SER A 72 -4.89 -1.03 10.86
C SER A 72 -5.56 0.04 10.01
N SER A 73 -5.59 -0.13 8.69
CA SER A 73 -6.26 0.84 7.79
C SER A 73 -7.77 0.88 8.02
N GLY A 74 -8.40 -0.28 8.24
CA GLY A 74 -9.82 -0.39 8.57
C GLY A 74 -10.15 0.27 9.91
N MET A 75 -9.35 0.03 10.95
CA MET A 75 -9.54 0.61 12.28
C MET A 75 -9.45 2.13 12.26
N VAL A 76 -8.45 2.69 11.57
CA VAL A 76 -8.30 4.14 11.42
C VAL A 76 -9.50 4.73 10.66
N THR A 77 -9.90 4.11 9.56
CA THR A 77 -11.06 4.56 8.79
C THR A 77 -12.35 4.50 9.63
N TRP A 78 -12.52 3.45 10.43
CA TRP A 78 -13.63 3.31 11.37
C TRP A 78 -13.63 4.42 12.43
N LEU A 79 -12.48 4.64 13.08
CA LEU A 79 -12.34 5.70 14.10
C LEU A 79 -12.64 7.09 13.52
N LEU A 80 -12.20 7.36 12.29
CA LEU A 80 -12.52 8.62 11.60
C LEU A 80 -14.02 8.77 11.31
N THR A 81 -14.71 7.66 11.08
CA THR A 81 -16.16 7.65 10.89
C THR A 81 -16.90 7.95 12.19
N GLU A 82 -16.50 7.31 13.30
CA GLU A 82 -17.11 7.52 14.62
C GLU A 82 -16.88 8.94 15.16
N THR A 83 -15.65 9.44 15.07
CA THR A 83 -15.33 10.80 15.51
C THR A 83 -16.04 11.88 14.70
N ALA A 84 -16.38 11.56 13.46
CA ALA A 84 -17.10 12.45 12.57
C ALA A 84 -18.58 12.62 12.91
N THR A 85 -19.19 11.66 13.61
CA THR A 85 -20.58 11.75 14.05
C THR A 85 -20.80 12.82 15.12
N THR A 86 -19.75 13.24 15.82
CA THR A 86 -19.87 14.16 16.97
C THR A 86 -19.74 15.64 16.59
N SER A 87 -19.07 16.00 15.48
CA SER A 87 -18.77 17.42 15.24
C SER A 87 -18.81 17.89 13.77
N ARG A 88 -18.40 17.12 12.79
CA ARG A 88 -18.48 17.39 11.34
C ARG A 88 -18.07 16.14 10.58
N ALA A 89 -19.03 15.45 9.94
CA ALA A 89 -18.80 14.16 9.28
C ALA A 89 -17.66 14.20 8.26
N MET A 90 -16.51 13.60 8.59
CA MET A 90 -15.42 13.37 7.64
C MET A 90 -15.77 12.28 6.62
N ILE A 91 -16.55 11.28 7.04
CA ILE A 91 -17.06 10.23 6.17
C ILE A 91 -18.58 10.25 6.25
N ILE A 92 -19.22 10.67 5.17
CA ILE A 92 -20.69 10.69 5.08
C ILE A 92 -21.14 9.41 4.42
N PHE A 93 -21.83 8.55 5.17
CA PHE A 93 -22.53 7.40 4.63
C PHE A 93 -23.86 7.88 4.02
N GLY A 94 -23.91 7.91 2.69
CA GLY A 94 -25.10 7.99 1.89
C GLY A 94 -26.30 8.76 2.47
N TYR A 95 -26.40 10.03 2.18
CA TYR A 95 -27.68 10.70 2.29
C TYR A 95 -28.27 10.90 0.88
N THR A 96 -29.59 10.79 0.81
CA THR A 96 -30.33 11.01 -0.45
C THR A 96 -30.81 12.45 -0.50
N SER A 97 -30.31 13.21 -1.47
CA SER A 97 -30.82 14.53 -1.80
C SER A 97 -30.71 14.72 -3.29
N ASP A 98 -31.82 15.14 -3.92
CA ASP A 98 -31.87 15.40 -5.37
C ASP A 98 -30.90 16.49 -5.84
N ALA A 99 -30.34 17.26 -4.89
CA ALA A 99 -29.36 18.31 -5.15
C ALA A 99 -27.93 17.80 -5.37
N TYR A 100 -27.63 16.51 -5.09
CA TYR A 100 -26.26 15.98 -5.11
C TYR A 100 -26.11 14.83 -6.10
N SER A 101 -24.95 14.82 -6.80
CA SER A 101 -24.59 13.76 -7.71
C SER A 101 -24.51 12.40 -7.01
N PHE A 102 -24.83 11.32 -7.73
CA PHE A 102 -24.71 9.93 -7.27
C PHE A 102 -23.32 9.63 -6.69
N VAL A 103 -22.26 10.13 -7.32
CA VAL A 103 -20.87 9.99 -6.86
C VAL A 103 -20.68 10.62 -5.48
N MET A 104 -21.25 11.80 -5.27
CA MET A 104 -21.15 12.50 -3.99
C MET A 104 -21.86 11.76 -2.86
N GLN A 105 -23.05 11.17 -3.17
CA GLN A 105 -23.84 10.42 -2.19
C GLN A 105 -23.20 9.09 -1.80
N LYS A 106 -22.54 8.39 -2.74
CA LYS A 106 -22.05 7.02 -2.56
C LYS A 106 -20.54 6.91 -2.36
N SER A 107 -19.80 8.03 -2.47
CA SER A 107 -18.33 8.03 -2.41
C SER A 107 -17.76 7.37 -1.13
N GLY A 108 -18.39 7.57 0.03
CA GLY A 108 -17.94 6.96 1.29
C GLY A 108 -18.09 5.44 1.30
N ILE A 109 -19.22 4.94 0.77
CA ILE A 109 -19.46 3.49 0.67
C ILE A 109 -18.49 2.88 -0.36
N ILE A 110 -18.31 3.53 -1.50
CA ILE A 110 -17.39 3.09 -2.56
C ILE A 110 -15.96 3.08 -2.02
N TRP A 111 -15.58 4.07 -1.22
CA TRP A 111 -14.28 4.12 -0.57
C TRP A 111 -14.04 2.91 0.35
N LEU A 112 -14.96 2.65 1.28
CA LEU A 112 -14.83 1.53 2.23
C LEU A 112 -14.81 0.17 1.52
N LEU A 113 -15.77 -0.07 0.64
CA LEU A 113 -15.83 -1.33 -0.11
C LEU A 113 -14.62 -1.48 -1.03
N GLY A 114 -14.19 -0.41 -1.69
CA GLY A 114 -13.02 -0.41 -2.56
C GLY A 114 -11.72 -0.69 -1.80
N MET A 115 -11.55 -0.10 -0.62
CA MET A 115 -10.38 -0.34 0.23
C MET A 115 -10.29 -1.81 0.66
N VAL A 116 -11.41 -2.41 1.09
CA VAL A 116 -11.45 -3.82 1.46
C VAL A 116 -11.26 -4.71 0.24
N ALA A 117 -11.94 -4.42 -0.87
CA ALA A 117 -11.86 -5.21 -2.09
C ALA A 117 -10.43 -5.27 -2.64
N VAL A 118 -9.72 -4.15 -2.70
CA VAL A 118 -8.31 -4.09 -3.15
C VAL A 118 -7.42 -5.00 -2.28
N GLN A 119 -7.60 -4.98 -0.97
CA GLN A 119 -6.80 -5.78 -0.06
C GLN A 119 -7.16 -7.28 -0.14
N VAL A 120 -8.44 -7.61 -0.29
CA VAL A 120 -8.89 -9.01 -0.50
C VAL A 120 -8.33 -9.57 -1.81
N VAL A 121 -8.37 -8.80 -2.90
CA VAL A 121 -7.75 -9.19 -4.17
C VAL A 121 -6.26 -9.47 -3.97
N LEU A 122 -5.55 -8.61 -3.24
CA LEU A 122 -4.13 -8.83 -2.94
C LEU A 122 -3.89 -10.09 -2.08
N VAL A 123 -4.80 -10.47 -1.18
CA VAL A 123 -4.71 -11.75 -0.44
C VAL A 123 -4.84 -12.94 -1.39
N MET A 124 -5.73 -12.84 -2.39
CA MET A 124 -5.97 -13.93 -3.34
C MET A 124 -4.84 -14.13 -4.37
N LEU A 125 -3.98 -13.13 -4.56
CA LEU A 125 -2.86 -13.26 -5.49
C LEU A 125 -1.85 -14.32 -5.00
N PRO A 126 -1.29 -15.15 -5.89
CA PRO A 126 -0.30 -16.14 -5.52
C PRO A 126 1.02 -15.50 -5.06
N ASP A 127 1.67 -16.10 -4.06
CA ASP A 127 2.90 -15.58 -3.44
C ASP A 127 4.06 -15.39 -4.42
N ARG A 128 4.07 -16.12 -5.53
CA ARG A 128 5.10 -16.01 -6.59
C ARG A 128 5.21 -14.59 -7.18
N MET A 129 4.13 -13.79 -7.13
CA MET A 129 4.16 -12.40 -7.63
C MET A 129 4.88 -11.43 -6.69
N PHE A 130 5.12 -11.86 -5.45
CA PHE A 130 5.74 -11.03 -4.41
C PHE A 130 7.20 -11.43 -4.12
N VAL A 131 7.69 -12.51 -4.75
CA VAL A 131 9.07 -12.97 -4.60
C VAL A 131 9.97 -12.16 -5.52
N VAL A 132 10.86 -11.37 -4.93
CA VAL A 132 11.98 -10.77 -5.69
C VAL A 132 13.01 -11.87 -5.91
N PRO A 133 13.30 -12.30 -7.16
CA PRO A 133 14.30 -13.32 -7.40
C PRO A 133 15.66 -12.87 -6.82
N PRO A 134 16.39 -13.73 -6.12
CA PRO A 134 17.72 -13.42 -5.68
C PRO A 134 18.57 -13.09 -6.92
N ARG A 135 19.31 -11.99 -6.83
CA ARG A 135 20.29 -11.61 -7.87
C ARG A 135 21.21 -12.80 -8.10
N SER A 136 21.23 -13.33 -9.29
CA SER A 136 22.03 -14.49 -9.60
C SER A 136 23.51 -14.18 -9.31
N SER A 137 24.16 -15.03 -8.53
CA SER A 137 25.59 -14.95 -8.21
C SER A 137 26.52 -15.05 -9.43
N ASP A 138 25.97 -15.23 -10.62
CA ASP A 138 26.70 -15.22 -11.89
C ASP A 138 27.19 -13.82 -12.30
N ASP A 139 26.54 -12.75 -11.85
CA ASP A 139 26.99 -11.38 -12.11
C ASP A 139 28.24 -11.03 -11.26
N ASP A 140 28.31 -11.55 -10.03
CA ASP A 140 29.48 -11.37 -9.18
C ASP A 140 30.70 -12.16 -9.69
N ARG A 141 30.50 -13.35 -10.25
CA ARG A 141 31.56 -14.16 -10.86
C ARG A 141 32.14 -13.53 -12.13
N ARG A 142 31.29 -12.93 -12.98
CA ARG A 142 31.76 -12.22 -14.18
C ARG A 142 32.55 -10.95 -13.84
N GLY A 143 32.21 -10.27 -12.74
CA GLY A 143 32.96 -9.13 -12.23
C GLY A 143 34.34 -9.50 -11.77
N ASP A 144 34.47 -10.64 -11.09
CA ASP A 144 35.74 -11.12 -10.52
C ASP A 144 36.68 -11.68 -11.60
N GLU A 145 36.14 -12.40 -12.60
CA GLU A 145 36.93 -12.89 -13.75
C GLU A 145 37.50 -11.74 -14.61
N SER A 146 36.74 -10.64 -14.78
CA SER A 146 37.23 -9.48 -15.54
C SER A 146 38.37 -8.72 -14.85
N HIS A 147 38.43 -8.75 -13.52
CA HIS A 147 39.52 -8.16 -12.74
C HIS A 147 40.78 -9.03 -12.70
N THR A 148 40.63 -10.35 -12.65
CA THR A 148 41.75 -11.30 -12.68
C THR A 148 42.51 -11.32 -14.01
N VAL A 149 41.78 -11.26 -15.12
CA VAL A 149 42.39 -11.24 -16.47
C VAL A 149 43.12 -9.93 -16.73
N ARG A 150 42.71 -8.80 -16.12
CA ARG A 150 43.39 -7.51 -16.26
C ARG A 150 44.65 -7.39 -15.39
N GLY A 151 44.73 -8.16 -14.30
CA GLY A 151 45.91 -8.18 -13.39
C GLY A 151 47.09 -8.99 -13.92
N VAL A 152 46.88 -10.00 -14.74
CA VAL A 152 47.95 -10.89 -15.25
C VAL A 152 48.67 -10.32 -16.48
N GLY A 153 48.06 -9.37 -17.20
CA GLY A 153 48.65 -8.73 -18.39
C GLY A 153 49.66 -7.61 -18.11
N GLY A 154 49.86 -7.19 -16.84
CA GLY A 154 50.67 -6.01 -16.45
C GLY A 154 52.09 -6.28 -15.97
N SER A 155 52.53 -7.54 -15.87
CA SER A 155 53.83 -7.90 -15.24
C SER A 155 54.91 -8.45 -16.20
N ALA A 156 54.83 -8.12 -17.49
CA ALA A 156 55.85 -8.48 -18.44
C ALA A 156 56.38 -7.22 -19.18
N ARG A 157 57.17 -6.41 -18.49
CA ARG A 157 58.18 -5.51 -19.08
C ARG A 157 59.27 -5.20 -18.06
#